data_83d5661233a106213776908d87e46bfc
#
_entry.id   83d5661233a106213776908d87e46bfc
#
_cell.length_a   1.000
_cell.length_b   1.000
_cell.length_c   1.000
_cell.angle_alpha   90.00
_cell.angle_beta   90.00
_cell.angle_gamma   90.00
#
_symmetry.space_group_name_H-M   'P 1'
#
loop_
_entity.id
_entity.type
_entity.pdbx_description
1 polymer ?
#
loop_
_entity_poly.entity_id
_entity_poly.type
_entity_poly.pdbx_seq_one_letter_code
_entity_poly.pdbx_strand_id
1 'polypeptide(L)'
;MAFIEKGQKIDIEQIKSRTRLTGQALTHKNKRDQELAEILSGEDERILLVIGPCSSDNEEAVLEYARRLSELQKKVADKIFIVMRVYTAKPRTNGDGYKGLVHQPDTSKAPSLINGLQAVRQLHYRVITETGLTTADEMLYPSNLVLVDDLVSYHAVG
;
A
#
# COMPACT_ATOMS: atom_id res chain seq x y z
N MET A 1 2.85 32.14 23.28
CA MET A 1 3.96 31.19 23.08
C MET A 1 4.03 30.88 21.59
N ALA A 2 5.13 31.24 20.92
CA ALA A 2 5.26 30.95 19.47
C ALA A 2 5.82 29.53 19.30
N PHE A 3 5.15 28.70 18.55
CA PHE A 3 5.68 27.40 18.14
C PHE A 3 6.70 27.61 17.01
N ILE A 4 7.92 27.13 17.21
CA ILE A 4 8.93 27.10 16.15
C ILE A 4 8.85 25.72 15.52
N GLU A 5 8.41 25.65 14.27
CA GLU A 5 8.40 24.41 13.47
C GLU A 5 9.87 24.03 13.16
N LYS A 6 10.37 23.00 13.86
CA LYS A 6 11.69 22.42 13.60
C LYS A 6 11.50 21.14 12.80
N GLY A 7 11.66 21.23 11.48
CA GLY A 7 11.61 20.04 10.64
C GLY A 7 11.70 20.38 9.15
N GLN A 8 12.06 19.39 8.37
CA GLN A 8 12.00 19.50 6.91
C GLN A 8 10.54 19.41 6.47
N LYS A 9 10.03 20.46 5.80
CA LYS A 9 8.67 20.44 5.26
C LYS A 9 8.58 19.34 4.20
N ILE A 10 7.69 18.38 4.41
CA ILE A 10 7.45 17.29 3.46
C ILE A 10 6.49 17.82 2.40
N ASP A 11 6.96 17.85 1.15
CA ASP A 11 6.11 18.14 -0.01
C ASP A 11 5.46 16.83 -0.49
N ILE A 12 4.21 16.63 -0.07
CA ILE A 12 3.41 15.44 -0.38
C ILE A 12 3.19 15.32 -1.89
N GLU A 13 2.92 16.43 -2.58
CA GLU A 13 2.67 16.42 -4.02
C GLU A 13 3.93 16.03 -4.80
N GLN A 14 5.10 16.49 -4.35
CA GLN A 14 6.37 16.06 -4.95
C GLN A 14 6.61 14.56 -4.76
N ILE A 15 6.25 14.01 -3.60
CA ILE A 15 6.36 12.55 -3.35
C ILE A 15 5.36 11.79 -4.24
N LYS A 16 4.10 12.23 -4.32
CA LYS A 16 3.04 11.61 -5.13
C LYS A 16 3.37 11.63 -6.63
N SER A 17 3.96 12.72 -7.13
CA SER A 17 4.23 12.88 -8.56
C SER A 17 5.08 11.76 -9.16
N ARG A 18 5.99 11.18 -8.37
CA ARG A 18 6.91 10.12 -8.82
C ARG A 18 6.25 8.75 -9.00
N THR A 19 5.10 8.54 -8.38
CA THR A 19 4.37 7.27 -8.36
C THR A 19 2.89 7.46 -8.71
N ARG A 20 2.60 8.46 -9.53
CA ARG A 20 1.24 8.72 -10.01
C ARG A 20 0.86 7.68 -11.07
N LEU A 21 -0.25 7.00 -10.86
CA LEU A 21 -0.81 6.11 -11.88
C LEU A 21 -1.35 6.92 -13.05
N THR A 22 -1.12 6.43 -14.25
CA THR A 22 -1.59 7.05 -15.51
C THR A 22 -2.03 5.98 -16.52
N GLY A 23 -2.74 6.39 -17.56
CA GLY A 23 -3.12 5.51 -18.66
C GLY A 23 -3.87 4.26 -18.21
N GLN A 24 -3.48 3.11 -18.75
CA GLN A 24 -4.15 1.83 -18.49
C GLN A 24 -4.10 1.41 -17.01
N ALA A 25 -2.99 1.69 -16.30
CA ALA A 25 -2.87 1.33 -14.89
C ALA A 25 -3.90 2.07 -14.04
N LEU A 26 -4.10 3.36 -14.27
CA LEU A 26 -5.13 4.15 -13.59
C LEU A 26 -6.54 3.66 -13.92
N THR A 27 -6.83 3.44 -15.20
CA THR A 27 -8.14 2.92 -15.63
C THR A 27 -8.44 1.58 -15.00
N HIS A 28 -7.45 0.68 -14.96
CA HIS A 28 -7.61 -0.64 -14.36
C HIS A 28 -7.82 -0.54 -12.84
N LYS A 29 -7.02 0.28 -12.15
CA LYS A 29 -7.21 0.52 -10.71
C LYS A 29 -8.61 1.06 -10.40
N ASN A 30 -9.06 2.08 -11.12
CA ASN A 30 -10.40 2.67 -10.90
C ASN A 30 -11.51 1.64 -11.08
N LYS A 31 -11.41 0.76 -12.10
CA LYS A 31 -12.35 -0.34 -12.30
C LYS A 31 -12.36 -1.28 -11.10
N ARG A 32 -11.18 -1.68 -10.61
CA ARG A 32 -11.08 -2.57 -9.46
C ARG A 32 -11.56 -1.93 -8.15
N ASP A 33 -11.35 -0.62 -7.99
CA ASP A 33 -11.89 0.12 -6.83
C ASP A 33 -13.43 0.13 -6.85
N GLN A 34 -14.03 0.26 -8.04
CA GLN A 34 -15.48 0.15 -8.18
C GLN A 34 -15.98 -1.25 -7.84
N GLU A 35 -15.37 -2.31 -8.40
CA GLU A 35 -15.70 -3.70 -8.06
C GLU A 35 -15.56 -3.98 -6.55
N LEU A 36 -14.52 -3.44 -5.91
CA LEU A 36 -14.36 -3.54 -4.46
C LEU A 36 -15.51 -2.85 -3.70
N ALA A 37 -15.93 -1.68 -4.14
CA ALA A 37 -17.06 -0.98 -3.54
C ALA A 37 -18.38 -1.75 -3.71
N GLU A 38 -18.63 -2.35 -4.86
CA GLU A 38 -19.79 -3.20 -5.15
C GLU A 38 -19.80 -4.45 -4.24
N ILE A 39 -18.65 -5.09 -3.99
CA ILE A 39 -18.55 -6.21 -3.04
C ILE A 39 -18.85 -5.75 -1.61
N LEU A 40 -18.31 -4.61 -1.20
CA LEU A 40 -18.51 -4.09 0.16
C LEU A 40 -19.95 -3.61 0.40
N SER A 41 -20.66 -3.17 -0.64
CA SER A 41 -22.10 -2.82 -0.57
C SER A 41 -23.03 -4.03 -0.68
N GLY A 42 -22.50 -5.20 -1.07
CA GLY A 42 -23.29 -6.41 -1.30
C GLY A 42 -23.97 -6.49 -2.68
N GLU A 43 -23.61 -5.60 -3.60
CA GLU A 43 -24.07 -5.62 -5.00
C GLU A 43 -23.34 -6.69 -5.83
N ASP A 44 -22.14 -7.08 -5.41
CA ASP A 44 -21.35 -8.16 -5.98
C ASP A 44 -21.17 -9.26 -4.93
N GLU A 45 -21.53 -10.49 -5.26
CA GLU A 45 -21.54 -11.65 -4.35
C GLU A 45 -20.15 -12.33 -4.20
N ARG A 46 -19.13 -11.83 -4.89
CA ARG A 46 -17.77 -12.37 -4.75
C ARG A 46 -17.23 -12.19 -3.32
N ILE A 47 -16.42 -13.14 -2.91
CA ILE A 47 -15.75 -13.07 -1.61
C ILE A 47 -14.55 -12.12 -1.72
N LEU A 48 -14.51 -11.10 -0.85
CA LEU A 48 -13.33 -10.27 -0.68
C LEU A 48 -12.25 -11.02 0.08
N LEU A 49 -11.08 -11.20 -0.52
CA LEU A 49 -9.91 -11.79 0.12
C LEU A 49 -8.76 -10.78 0.19
N VAL A 50 -8.49 -10.27 1.39
CA VAL A 50 -7.31 -9.42 1.65
C VAL A 50 -6.18 -10.30 2.17
N ILE A 51 -5.17 -10.56 1.35
CA ILE A 51 -4.10 -11.52 1.66
C ILE A 51 -2.73 -11.02 1.17
N GLY A 52 -1.69 -11.31 1.95
CA GLY A 52 -0.30 -10.95 1.64
C GLY A 52 0.64 -11.29 2.78
N PRO A 53 1.94 -11.01 2.62
CA PRO A 53 2.94 -11.27 3.65
C PRO A 53 2.65 -10.45 4.92
N CYS A 54 3.17 -10.94 6.04
CA CYS A 54 3.01 -10.25 7.33
C CYS A 54 3.78 -8.92 7.39
N SER A 55 4.85 -8.78 6.60
CA SER A 55 5.72 -7.60 6.56
C SER A 55 6.19 -7.33 5.13
N SER A 56 6.32 -6.07 4.78
CA SER A 56 6.82 -5.62 3.48
C SER A 56 8.29 -5.14 3.60
N ASP A 57 9.12 -5.91 4.30
CA ASP A 57 10.53 -5.60 4.58
C ASP A 57 11.47 -5.99 3.43
N ASN A 58 11.00 -6.80 2.49
CA ASN A 58 11.73 -7.18 1.29
C ASN A 58 10.86 -6.96 0.05
N GLU A 59 11.17 -5.92 -0.72
CA GLU A 59 10.39 -5.51 -1.89
C GLU A 59 10.26 -6.62 -2.93
N GLU A 60 11.35 -7.30 -3.29
CA GLU A 60 11.32 -8.34 -4.32
C GLU A 60 10.51 -9.57 -3.88
N ALA A 61 10.57 -9.94 -2.61
CA ALA A 61 9.73 -11.01 -2.06
C ALA A 61 8.24 -10.65 -2.10
N VAL A 62 7.90 -9.39 -1.80
CA VAL A 62 6.51 -8.88 -1.91
C VAL A 62 6.03 -8.93 -3.35
N LEU A 63 6.84 -8.49 -4.30
CA LEU A 63 6.50 -8.49 -5.72
C LEU A 63 6.38 -9.90 -6.30
N GLU A 64 7.24 -10.81 -5.90
CA GLU A 64 7.13 -12.23 -6.29
C GLU A 64 5.82 -12.84 -5.75
N TYR A 65 5.47 -12.55 -4.49
CA TYR A 65 4.19 -12.95 -3.93
C TYR A 65 3.02 -12.36 -4.72
N ALA A 66 3.07 -11.07 -5.05
CA ALA A 66 2.04 -10.38 -5.81
C ALA A 66 1.85 -10.97 -7.22
N ARG A 67 2.94 -11.33 -7.91
CA ARG A 67 2.87 -11.97 -9.24
C ARG A 67 2.16 -13.32 -9.15
N ARG A 68 2.49 -14.18 -8.19
CA ARG A 68 1.80 -15.46 -7.98
C ARG A 68 0.32 -15.26 -7.63
N LEU A 69 0.03 -14.25 -6.82
CA LEU A 69 -1.34 -13.93 -6.43
C LEU A 69 -2.16 -13.40 -7.60
N SER A 70 -1.56 -12.63 -8.50
CA SER A 70 -2.19 -12.17 -9.74
C SER A 70 -2.56 -13.34 -10.66
N GLU A 71 -1.70 -14.35 -10.79
CA GLU A 71 -2.03 -15.55 -11.56
C GLU A 71 -3.15 -16.37 -10.91
N LEU A 72 -3.20 -16.40 -9.58
CA LEU A 72 -4.31 -17.02 -8.86
C LEU A 72 -5.62 -16.25 -9.07
N GLN A 73 -5.58 -14.89 -9.00
CA GLN A 73 -6.76 -14.05 -9.22
C GLN A 73 -7.43 -14.35 -10.56
N LYS A 74 -6.66 -14.58 -11.62
CA LYS A 74 -7.21 -14.93 -12.94
C LYS A 74 -8.02 -16.23 -12.93
N LYS A 75 -7.67 -17.17 -12.05
CA LYS A 75 -8.33 -18.49 -11.96
C LYS A 75 -9.57 -18.49 -11.10
N VAL A 76 -9.69 -17.54 -10.18
CA VAL A 76 -10.77 -17.49 -9.17
C VAL A 76 -11.61 -16.21 -9.26
N ALA A 77 -11.43 -15.43 -10.32
CA ALA A 77 -12.02 -14.10 -10.47
C ALA A 77 -13.55 -14.08 -10.45
N ASP A 78 -14.19 -15.21 -10.79
CA ASP A 78 -15.64 -15.39 -10.77
C ASP A 78 -16.23 -15.58 -9.36
N LYS A 79 -15.39 -15.91 -8.37
CA LYS A 79 -15.78 -16.21 -6.99
C LYS A 79 -15.09 -15.34 -5.95
N ILE A 80 -13.85 -14.97 -6.20
CA ILE A 80 -13.00 -14.31 -5.23
C ILE A 80 -12.37 -13.06 -5.85
N PHE A 81 -12.53 -11.95 -5.14
CA PHE A 81 -11.83 -10.70 -5.43
C PHE A 81 -10.64 -10.55 -4.48
N ILE A 82 -9.42 -10.61 -5.03
CA ILE A 82 -8.21 -10.55 -4.23
C ILE A 82 -7.69 -9.11 -4.17
N VAL A 83 -7.46 -8.64 -2.94
CA VAL A 83 -6.71 -7.41 -2.63
C VAL A 83 -5.38 -7.81 -2.00
N MET A 84 -4.27 -7.38 -2.61
CA MET A 84 -2.93 -7.68 -2.10
C MET A 84 -2.63 -6.87 -0.84
N ARG A 85 -2.42 -7.56 0.28
CA ARG A 85 -1.99 -6.94 1.52
C ARG A 85 -0.52 -6.55 1.46
N VAL A 86 -0.23 -5.26 1.59
CA VAL A 86 1.11 -4.67 1.59
C VAL A 86 1.24 -3.84 2.85
N TYR A 87 1.44 -4.50 4.00
CA TYR A 87 1.55 -3.82 5.29
C TYR A 87 2.93 -3.24 5.47
N THR A 88 3.01 -1.91 5.39
CA THR A 88 4.26 -1.15 5.39
C THR A 88 4.63 -0.61 6.77
N ALA A 89 3.70 -0.55 7.70
CA ALA A 89 3.93 -0.18 9.09
C ALA A 89 4.08 -1.42 9.98
N LYS A 90 4.89 -1.32 11.04
CA LYS A 90 5.04 -2.35 12.08
C LYS A 90 4.97 -1.69 13.45
N PRO A 91 3.81 -1.70 14.10
CA PRO A 91 3.72 -1.26 15.48
C PRO A 91 4.55 -2.19 16.36
N ARG A 92 5.40 -1.59 17.21
CA ARG A 92 6.25 -2.32 18.14
C ARG A 92 5.99 -1.83 19.56
N THR A 93 5.35 -2.65 20.37
CA THR A 93 5.00 -2.32 21.76
C THR A 93 6.25 -2.05 22.59
N ASN A 94 7.35 -2.74 22.31
CA ASN A 94 8.60 -2.63 23.07
C ASN A 94 9.64 -1.72 22.39
N GLY A 95 9.32 -1.14 21.22
CA GLY A 95 10.26 -0.29 20.48
C GLY A 95 11.43 -1.02 19.80
N ASP A 96 11.58 -2.33 19.99
CA ASP A 96 12.67 -3.13 19.45
C ASP A 96 12.32 -3.76 18.09
N GLY A 97 13.36 -3.98 17.27
CA GLY A 97 13.26 -4.65 15.97
C GLY A 97 12.83 -3.73 14.82
N TYR A 98 12.55 -4.33 13.67
CA TYR A 98 12.17 -3.63 12.44
C TYR A 98 10.86 -2.84 12.61
N LYS A 99 10.90 -1.55 12.31
CA LYS A 99 9.79 -0.59 12.53
C LYS A 99 8.88 -0.39 11.32
N GLY A 100 9.06 -1.19 10.28
CA GLY A 100 8.31 -1.07 9.02
C GLY A 100 9.01 -0.19 7.99
N LEU A 101 8.55 -0.34 6.73
CA LEU A 101 9.12 0.34 5.57
C LEU A 101 9.04 1.86 5.68
N VAL A 102 7.97 2.38 6.31
CA VAL A 102 7.79 3.83 6.53
C VAL A 102 8.95 4.46 7.31
N HIS A 103 9.45 3.78 8.32
CA HIS A 103 10.47 4.35 9.21
C HIS A 103 11.89 3.92 8.85
N GLN A 104 12.04 2.75 8.28
CA GLN A 104 13.34 2.12 8.03
C GLN A 104 13.34 1.40 6.68
N PRO A 105 13.29 2.14 5.55
CA PRO A 105 13.29 1.54 4.22
C PRO A 105 14.58 0.81 3.87
N ASP A 106 15.68 1.16 4.55
CA ASP A 106 16.99 0.52 4.42
C ASP A 106 17.54 0.30 5.83
N THR A 107 17.60 -0.95 6.24
CA THR A 107 18.05 -1.35 7.59
C THR A 107 19.54 -1.07 7.84
N SER A 108 20.32 -0.83 6.79
CA SER A 108 21.74 -0.48 6.87
C SER A 108 22.01 1.01 7.08
N LYS A 109 20.95 1.86 6.95
CA LYS A 109 21.04 3.32 7.05
C LYS A 109 20.27 3.88 8.23
N ALA A 110 20.57 5.11 8.57
CA ALA A 110 19.79 5.85 9.56
C ALA A 110 18.32 5.99 9.10
N PRO A 111 17.34 5.91 10.02
CA PRO A 111 15.93 6.09 9.71
C PRO A 111 15.66 7.41 8.97
N SER A 112 14.82 7.36 7.95
CA SER A 112 14.45 8.52 7.14
C SER A 112 12.98 8.42 6.73
N LEU A 113 12.15 9.28 7.30
CA LEU A 113 10.72 9.31 7.00
C LEU A 113 10.44 9.60 5.52
N ILE A 114 11.17 10.55 4.91
CA ILE A 114 10.98 10.90 3.50
C ILE A 114 11.29 9.71 2.60
N ASN A 115 12.43 9.04 2.84
CA ASN A 115 12.80 7.85 2.07
C ASN A 115 11.81 6.70 2.33
N GLY A 116 11.30 6.58 3.56
CA GLY A 116 10.29 5.61 3.92
C GLY A 116 8.99 5.82 3.16
N LEU A 117 8.49 7.05 3.12
CA LEU A 117 7.26 7.40 2.37
C LEU A 117 7.43 7.12 0.87
N GLN A 118 8.59 7.44 0.30
CA GLN A 118 8.89 7.13 -1.10
C GLN A 118 8.91 5.62 -1.35
N ALA A 119 9.53 4.84 -0.46
CA ALA A 119 9.60 3.39 -0.57
C ALA A 119 8.22 2.73 -0.47
N VAL A 120 7.40 3.17 0.48
CA VAL A 120 6.01 2.70 0.62
C VAL A 120 5.22 2.93 -0.66
N ARG A 121 5.22 4.16 -1.17
CA ARG A 121 4.50 4.48 -2.40
C ARG A 121 5.04 3.70 -3.59
N GLN A 122 6.37 3.58 -3.71
CA GLN A 122 7.01 2.83 -4.79
C GLN A 122 6.58 1.37 -4.78
N LEU A 123 6.50 0.74 -3.61
CA LEU A 123 6.09 -0.65 -3.49
C LEU A 123 4.62 -0.85 -3.92
N HIS A 124 3.70 -0.02 -3.43
CA HIS A 124 2.29 -0.06 -3.88
C HIS A 124 2.17 0.18 -5.38
N TYR A 125 2.86 1.20 -5.90
CA TYR A 125 2.88 1.52 -7.32
C TYR A 125 3.35 0.33 -8.18
N ARG A 126 4.44 -0.33 -7.77
CA ARG A 126 4.98 -1.51 -8.47
C ARG A 126 3.99 -2.69 -8.42
N VAL A 127 3.41 -2.99 -7.27
CA VAL A 127 2.40 -4.05 -7.17
C VAL A 127 1.26 -3.80 -8.16
N ILE A 128 0.71 -2.59 -8.18
CA ILE A 128 -0.42 -2.23 -9.06
C ILE A 128 -0.01 -2.34 -10.54
N THR A 129 1.11 -1.74 -10.91
CA THR A 129 1.53 -1.63 -12.32
C THR A 129 2.07 -2.94 -12.89
N GLU A 130 2.76 -3.75 -12.08
CA GLU A 130 3.35 -5.02 -12.51
C GLU A 130 2.34 -6.18 -12.51
N THR A 131 1.30 -6.13 -11.64
CA THR A 131 0.41 -7.27 -11.44
C THR A 131 -1.06 -7.00 -11.72
N GLY A 132 -1.47 -5.74 -11.75
CA GLY A 132 -2.87 -5.33 -11.85
C GLY A 132 -3.70 -5.59 -10.59
N LEU A 133 -3.11 -6.04 -9.49
CA LEU A 133 -3.82 -6.18 -8.22
C LEU A 133 -4.01 -4.83 -7.55
N THR A 134 -5.14 -4.64 -6.89
CA THR A 134 -5.33 -3.56 -5.92
C THR A 134 -4.63 -3.90 -4.61
N THR A 135 -4.26 -2.88 -3.86
CA THR A 135 -3.49 -3.06 -2.62
C THR A 135 -4.27 -2.62 -1.39
N ALA A 136 -3.93 -3.25 -0.26
CA ALA A 136 -4.37 -2.88 1.07
C ALA A 136 -3.17 -2.53 1.94
N ASP A 137 -3.32 -1.52 2.81
CA ASP A 137 -2.33 -1.22 3.85
C ASP A 137 -3.01 -1.00 5.21
N GLU A 138 -2.25 -1.14 6.28
CA GLU A 138 -2.69 -0.88 7.64
C GLU A 138 -2.32 0.54 8.06
N MET A 139 -3.31 1.31 8.49
CA MET A 139 -3.12 2.69 8.93
C MET A 139 -3.30 2.79 10.43
N LEU A 140 -2.18 2.96 11.14
CA LEU A 140 -2.20 3.25 12.58
C LEU A 140 -2.65 4.68 12.87
N TYR A 141 -2.44 5.59 11.92
CA TYR A 141 -2.83 6.99 12.00
C TYR A 141 -3.61 7.39 10.74
N PRO A 142 -4.93 7.62 10.84
CA PRO A 142 -5.75 7.99 9.68
C PRO A 142 -5.25 9.22 8.92
N SER A 143 -4.53 10.14 9.58
CA SER A 143 -3.90 11.31 8.93
C SER A 143 -2.88 10.93 7.86
N ASN A 144 -2.36 9.70 7.87
CA ASN A 144 -1.39 9.22 6.89
C ASN A 144 -2.06 8.75 5.58
N LEU A 145 -3.38 8.61 5.56
CA LEU A 145 -4.14 8.24 4.35
C LEU A 145 -3.78 9.11 3.14
N VAL A 146 -3.66 10.43 3.36
CA VAL A 146 -3.30 11.38 2.31
C VAL A 146 -2.01 11.04 1.56
N LEU A 147 -1.14 10.24 2.15
CA LEU A 147 0.14 9.86 1.56
C LEU A 147 0.01 8.76 0.50
N VAL A 148 -1.05 7.97 0.53
CA VAL A 148 -1.23 6.77 -0.31
C VAL A 148 -2.65 6.60 -0.86
N ASP A 149 -3.55 7.56 -0.63
CA ASP A 149 -4.97 7.52 -1.01
C ASP A 149 -5.23 7.33 -2.51
N ASP A 150 -4.28 7.74 -3.34
CA ASP A 150 -4.33 7.57 -4.79
C ASP A 150 -3.85 6.18 -5.27
N LEU A 151 -3.23 5.38 -4.40
CA LEU A 151 -2.68 4.06 -4.72
C LEU A 151 -3.42 2.94 -4.00
N VAL A 152 -3.61 3.05 -2.70
CA VAL A 152 -4.19 2.01 -1.85
C VAL A 152 -5.71 2.02 -1.98
N SER A 153 -6.31 0.83 -2.17
CA SER A 153 -7.76 0.68 -2.39
C SER A 153 -8.51 0.26 -1.12
N TYR A 154 -7.82 -0.36 -0.17
CA TYR A 154 -8.40 -0.83 1.08
C TYR A 154 -7.48 -0.49 2.26
N HIS A 155 -8.03 0.18 3.25
CA HIS A 155 -7.30 0.56 4.45
C HIS A 155 -7.87 -0.16 5.67
N ALA A 156 -7.03 -0.94 6.35
CA ALA A 156 -7.34 -1.44 7.68
C ALA A 156 -6.90 -0.38 8.71
N VAL A 157 -7.83 0.10 9.53
CA VAL A 157 -7.55 1.06 10.61
C VAL A 157 -7.59 0.30 11.92
N GLY A 158 -6.46 0.30 12.66
CA GLY A 158 -6.29 -0.41 13.92
C GLY A 158 -6.07 0.52 15.11
#